data_79fe09bfa5e05918b67a839dca47c268
#
_entry.id   79fe09bfa5e05918b67a839dca47c268
#
_cell.length_a   1.000
_cell.length_b   1.000
_cell.length_c   1.000
_cell.angle_alpha   90.00
_cell.angle_beta   90.00
_cell.angle_gamma   90.00
#
_symmetry.space_group_name_H-M   'P 1'
#
loop_
_entity.id
_entity.type
_entity.pdbx_description
1 polymer ?
#
loop_
_entity_poly.entity_id
_entity_poly.type
_entity_poly.pdbx_seq_one_letter_code
_entity_poly.pdbx_strand_id
1 'polypeptide(L)'
;MHTPAPTDSGPLRPARSAAIDLLRGFVMALMVLDHARDFISGWGLRPTDLATTTPILFFTRWVTHFCAPTFLLLAGLGAALYGHKRGGKDLRHWLFTRGLWLVVLELVIVRLGWAPDPLYRFTLLQVIWATGWAMVLLAALCAWPPWLLGALGLLLGALHPLLHQALAPVLPSWLETILLNEGMLEPFPGHKFRLAYAVLPWFAVLLLGFALGELWRRGEPGRRQIALLGILLTLAFVLVRVLGVGDPEPFVLQATPVKSLLSFLNCDKYPPSPAYLAMTLGPALVVLAHLPHAAPRWAEPLLTFGRVPLFFYVVHLYLLRWVSIPLAFARWGMAAMAFPPHGHALSPEWPLWATYLVWLLTLAVLLRPSRWWARKKAAGRQWWWSYL
;
A
#
# COMPACT_ATOMS: atom_id res chain seq x y z
N MET A 1 39.65 -46.64 -13.46
CA MET A 1 38.73 -45.73 -14.22
C MET A 1 37.47 -45.49 -13.37
N HIS A 2 37.45 -44.35 -12.66
CA HIS A 2 36.27 -43.90 -11.92
C HIS A 2 35.53 -42.88 -12.79
N THR A 3 34.36 -43.27 -13.27
CA THR A 3 33.41 -42.35 -13.91
C THR A 3 32.77 -41.49 -12.81
N PRO A 4 32.82 -40.14 -12.90
CA PRO A 4 32.09 -39.28 -11.94
C PRO A 4 30.57 -39.40 -12.20
N ALA A 5 29.78 -39.51 -11.12
CA ALA A 5 28.33 -39.51 -11.14
C ALA A 5 27.80 -38.20 -11.73
N PRO A 6 26.67 -38.22 -12.48
CA PRO A 6 26.05 -37.03 -12.99
C PRO A 6 25.53 -36.19 -11.84
N THR A 7 25.99 -34.93 -11.77
CA THR A 7 25.39 -33.91 -10.87
C THR A 7 23.97 -33.61 -11.33
N ASP A 8 23.01 -34.06 -10.55
CA ASP A 8 21.60 -33.76 -10.71
C ASP A 8 21.38 -32.24 -10.54
N SER A 9 21.50 -31.51 -11.63
CA SER A 9 21.08 -30.12 -11.72
C SER A 9 19.58 -30.09 -11.91
N GLY A 10 18.83 -30.33 -10.82
CA GLY A 10 17.39 -30.08 -10.78
C GLY A 10 17.10 -28.66 -11.28
N PRO A 11 15.96 -28.42 -11.96
CA PRO A 11 15.66 -27.15 -12.59
C PRO A 11 15.78 -26.02 -11.57
N LEU A 12 16.75 -25.13 -11.80
CA LEU A 12 16.96 -23.91 -11.00
C LEU A 12 15.61 -23.20 -10.88
N ARG A 13 15.08 -23.11 -9.67
CA ARG A 13 13.88 -22.32 -9.41
C ARG A 13 14.16 -20.92 -9.95
N PRO A 14 13.37 -20.41 -10.93
CA PRO A 14 13.65 -19.12 -11.54
C PRO A 14 13.79 -18.10 -10.45
N ALA A 15 14.92 -17.38 -10.46
CA ALA A 15 15.29 -16.43 -9.40
C ALA A 15 14.15 -15.43 -9.19
N ARG A 16 13.67 -15.35 -7.95
CA ARG A 16 12.68 -14.36 -7.55
C ARG A 16 13.27 -12.97 -7.79
N SER A 17 12.52 -12.08 -8.43
CA SER A 17 13.04 -10.76 -8.78
C SER A 17 13.40 -9.96 -7.54
N ALA A 18 14.69 -9.75 -7.30
CA ALA A 18 15.19 -8.95 -6.18
C ALA A 18 14.69 -7.50 -6.25
N ALA A 19 14.54 -6.93 -7.44
CA ALA A 19 14.04 -5.57 -7.63
C ALA A 19 12.62 -5.38 -7.07
N ILE A 20 11.71 -6.32 -7.35
CA ILE A 20 10.33 -6.28 -6.83
C ILE A 20 10.33 -6.39 -5.30
N ASP A 21 11.11 -7.31 -4.74
CA ASP A 21 11.18 -7.51 -3.30
C ASP A 21 11.87 -6.32 -2.61
N LEU A 22 12.89 -5.70 -3.24
CA LEU A 22 13.55 -4.49 -2.73
C LEU A 22 12.60 -3.30 -2.67
N LEU A 23 11.90 -3.00 -3.77
CA LEU A 23 10.94 -1.89 -3.79
C LEU A 23 9.83 -2.12 -2.77
N ARG A 24 9.31 -3.36 -2.70
CA ARG A 24 8.29 -3.72 -1.72
C ARG A 24 8.80 -3.52 -0.28
N GLY A 25 10.01 -3.97 0.03
CA GLY A 25 10.63 -3.80 1.34
C GLY A 25 10.89 -2.34 1.69
N PHE A 26 11.28 -1.52 0.72
CA PHE A 26 11.46 -0.09 0.91
C PHE A 26 10.15 0.60 1.30
N VAL A 27 9.06 0.36 0.54
CA VAL A 27 7.76 0.95 0.88
C VAL A 27 7.17 0.37 2.16
N MET A 28 7.49 -0.88 2.52
CA MET A 28 7.16 -1.45 3.83
C MET A 28 7.86 -0.69 4.98
N ALA A 29 9.13 -0.35 4.82
CA ALA A 29 9.85 0.45 5.82
C ALA A 29 9.26 1.86 5.97
N LEU A 30 8.91 2.51 4.85
CA LEU A 30 8.22 3.82 4.86
C LEU A 30 6.82 3.74 5.49
N MET A 31 6.09 2.65 5.26
CA MET A 31 4.76 2.45 5.84
C MET A 31 4.82 2.40 7.38
N VAL A 32 5.86 1.81 7.96
CA VAL A 32 6.07 1.84 9.42
C VAL A 32 6.26 3.27 9.92
N LEU A 33 6.90 4.16 9.14
CA LEU A 33 7.02 5.58 9.49
C LEU A 33 5.65 6.27 9.55
N ASP A 34 4.78 6.00 8.57
CA ASP A 34 3.42 6.54 8.55
C ASP A 34 2.62 6.12 9.78
N HIS A 35 2.63 4.81 10.04
CA HIS A 35 1.90 4.25 11.16
C HIS A 35 2.52 4.66 12.52
N ALA A 36 3.85 4.76 12.63
CA ALA A 36 4.49 5.28 13.83
C ALA A 36 4.06 6.73 14.12
N ARG A 37 3.93 7.56 13.07
CA ARG A 37 3.40 8.93 13.24
C ARG A 37 1.97 8.90 13.81
N ASP A 38 1.10 8.09 13.25
CA ASP A 38 -0.30 7.98 13.69
C ASP A 38 -0.41 7.47 15.14
N PHE A 39 0.42 6.48 15.50
CA PHE A 39 0.40 5.86 16.83
C PHE A 39 1.12 6.68 17.92
N ILE A 40 2.13 7.49 17.57
CA ILE A 40 3.01 8.18 18.53
C ILE A 40 2.74 9.68 18.59
N SER A 41 2.72 10.37 17.42
CA SER A 41 2.49 11.83 17.39
C SER A 41 1.01 12.21 17.29
N GLY A 42 0.15 11.28 16.88
CA GLY A 42 -1.29 11.40 17.00
C GLY A 42 -2.04 11.78 15.74
N TRP A 43 -3.32 11.45 15.78
CA TRP A 43 -4.29 11.70 14.71
C TRP A 43 -4.71 13.16 14.59
N GLY A 44 -4.46 13.98 15.65
CA GLY A 44 -4.75 15.41 15.63
C GLY A 44 -3.84 16.23 14.72
N LEU A 45 -2.68 15.68 14.34
CA LEU A 45 -1.78 16.31 13.39
C LEU A 45 -2.37 16.20 11.98
N ARG A 46 -2.49 17.35 11.30
CA ARG A 46 -2.87 17.44 9.90
C ARG A 46 -1.63 17.74 9.04
N PRO A 47 -0.84 16.72 8.68
CA PRO A 47 0.46 16.92 8.05
C PRO A 47 0.37 17.57 6.66
N THR A 48 -0.78 17.47 6.00
CA THR A 48 -1.03 18.05 4.67
C THR A 48 -1.80 19.36 4.72
N ASP A 49 -2.26 19.82 5.89
CA ASP A 49 -2.89 21.11 6.06
C ASP A 49 -1.85 22.23 6.01
N LEU A 50 -1.82 22.98 4.90
CA LEU A 50 -0.82 24.04 4.62
C LEU A 50 -0.88 25.21 5.61
N ALA A 51 -1.99 25.39 6.33
CA ALA A 51 -2.11 26.43 7.34
C ALA A 51 -1.30 26.11 8.59
N THR A 52 -1.27 24.83 9.00
CA THR A 52 -0.73 24.42 10.29
C THR A 52 0.52 23.53 10.20
N THR A 53 0.79 22.91 9.04
CA THR A 53 1.92 21.99 8.86
C THR A 53 3.27 22.71 8.83
N THR A 54 4.31 21.96 9.19
CA THR A 54 5.72 22.34 8.96
C THR A 54 6.28 21.53 7.78
N PRO A 55 7.33 22.01 7.09
CA PRO A 55 7.95 21.26 6.00
C PRO A 55 8.37 19.84 6.40
N ILE A 56 8.94 19.67 7.59
CA ILE A 56 9.38 18.35 8.10
C ILE A 56 8.16 17.42 8.27
N LEU A 57 7.09 17.90 8.88
CA LEU A 57 5.88 17.12 9.10
C LEU A 57 5.21 16.75 7.76
N PHE A 58 5.13 17.71 6.85
CA PHE A 58 4.61 17.49 5.49
C PHE A 58 5.40 16.42 4.75
N PHE A 59 6.72 16.54 4.65
CA PHE A 59 7.56 15.57 3.93
C PHE A 59 7.58 14.21 4.61
N THR A 60 7.44 14.13 5.93
CA THR A 60 7.25 12.86 6.65
C THR A 60 6.00 12.14 6.16
N ARG A 61 4.90 12.86 5.91
CA ARG A 61 3.68 12.30 5.34
C ARG A 61 3.81 12.06 3.84
N TRP A 62 4.36 13.01 3.10
CA TRP A 62 4.45 12.95 1.64
C TRP A 62 5.23 11.72 1.15
N VAL A 63 6.37 11.40 1.76
CA VAL A 63 7.15 10.21 1.38
C VAL A 63 6.37 8.92 1.60
N THR A 64 5.45 8.88 2.54
CA THR A 64 4.61 7.70 2.80
C THR A 64 3.42 7.57 1.86
N HIS A 65 3.11 8.60 1.06
CA HIS A 65 2.12 8.52 0.00
C HIS A 65 2.48 7.46 -1.07
N PHE A 66 3.75 7.18 -1.28
CA PHE A 66 4.22 6.15 -2.21
C PHE A 66 3.86 4.72 -1.78
N CYS A 67 3.53 4.47 -0.49
CA CYS A 67 3.37 3.12 0.03
C CYS A 67 2.19 2.38 -0.61
N ALA A 68 0.98 2.90 -0.50
CA ALA A 68 -0.22 2.21 -0.96
C ALA A 68 -0.27 2.01 -2.47
N PRO A 69 -0.02 3.03 -3.33
CA PRO A 69 0.00 2.84 -4.77
C PRO A 69 1.04 1.82 -5.23
N THR A 70 2.26 1.89 -4.69
CA THR A 70 3.32 0.93 -5.02
C THR A 70 2.96 -0.47 -4.55
N PHE A 71 2.32 -0.60 -3.39
CA PHE A 71 1.93 -1.91 -2.85
C PHE A 71 0.91 -2.61 -3.75
N LEU A 72 -0.14 -1.91 -4.18
CA LEU A 72 -1.15 -2.46 -5.08
C LEU A 72 -0.58 -2.73 -6.48
N LEU A 73 0.24 -1.83 -7.00
CA LEU A 73 0.94 -2.03 -8.27
C LEU A 73 1.77 -3.33 -8.25
N LEU A 74 2.59 -3.52 -7.20
CA LEU A 74 3.41 -4.72 -7.04
C LEU A 74 2.58 -5.97 -6.73
N ALA A 75 1.39 -5.85 -6.14
CA ALA A 75 0.45 -6.97 -5.99
C ALA A 75 -0.09 -7.43 -7.34
N GLY A 76 -0.50 -6.50 -8.21
CA GLY A 76 -0.92 -6.79 -9.58
C GLY A 76 0.20 -7.42 -10.43
N LEU A 77 1.41 -6.83 -10.38
CA LEU A 77 2.60 -7.36 -11.05
C LEU A 77 2.91 -8.79 -10.57
N GLY A 78 2.86 -9.02 -9.26
CA GLY A 78 3.06 -10.34 -8.67
C GLY A 78 2.01 -11.37 -9.12
N ALA A 79 0.75 -10.96 -9.25
CA ALA A 79 -0.34 -11.79 -9.75
C ALA A 79 -0.13 -12.20 -11.21
N ALA A 80 0.29 -11.28 -12.08
CA ALA A 80 0.63 -11.59 -13.46
C ALA A 80 1.77 -12.60 -13.57
N LEU A 81 2.84 -12.41 -12.80
CA LEU A 81 3.97 -13.33 -12.75
C LEU A 81 3.57 -14.72 -12.19
N TYR A 82 2.65 -14.77 -11.23
CA TYR A 82 2.11 -16.01 -10.72
C TYR A 82 1.30 -16.74 -11.81
N GLY A 83 0.37 -16.05 -12.47
CA GLY A 83 -0.46 -16.61 -13.52
C GLY A 83 0.34 -17.17 -14.69
N HIS A 84 1.44 -16.48 -15.04
CA HIS A 84 2.33 -16.98 -16.09
C HIS A 84 2.98 -18.33 -15.73
N LYS A 85 3.29 -18.55 -14.45
CA LYS A 85 3.93 -19.79 -13.98
C LYS A 85 2.93 -20.94 -13.79
N ARG A 86 1.70 -20.65 -13.41
CA ARG A 86 0.72 -21.66 -12.96
C ARG A 86 -0.45 -21.86 -13.92
N GLY A 87 -0.68 -20.91 -14.82
CA GLY A 87 -1.83 -20.93 -15.73
C GLY A 87 -3.05 -20.17 -15.22
N GLY A 88 -4.00 -19.91 -16.12
CA GLY A 88 -5.13 -19.03 -15.86
C GLY A 88 -6.14 -19.56 -14.83
N LYS A 89 -6.40 -20.86 -14.79
CA LYS A 89 -7.33 -21.47 -13.81
C LYS A 89 -6.78 -21.34 -12.38
N ASP A 90 -5.50 -21.66 -12.20
CA ASP A 90 -4.82 -21.53 -10.91
C ASP A 90 -4.72 -20.08 -10.47
N LEU A 91 -4.45 -19.15 -11.41
CA LEU A 91 -4.44 -17.72 -11.14
C LEU A 91 -5.80 -17.23 -10.62
N ARG A 92 -6.89 -17.59 -11.32
CA ARG A 92 -8.25 -17.17 -10.91
C ARG A 92 -8.58 -17.66 -9.50
N HIS A 93 -8.34 -18.93 -9.22
CA HIS A 93 -8.59 -19.51 -7.91
C HIS A 93 -7.72 -18.84 -6.82
N TRP A 94 -6.44 -18.64 -7.10
CA TRP A 94 -5.51 -17.98 -6.17
C TRP A 94 -5.89 -16.52 -5.90
N LEU A 95 -6.27 -15.75 -6.92
CA LEU A 95 -6.72 -14.36 -6.76
C LEU A 95 -7.97 -14.29 -5.89
N PHE A 96 -8.95 -15.14 -6.16
CA PHE A 96 -10.21 -15.17 -5.43
C PHE A 96 -9.99 -15.53 -3.94
N THR A 97 -9.34 -16.66 -3.68
CA THR A 97 -9.12 -17.14 -2.31
C THR A 97 -8.23 -16.22 -1.51
N ARG A 98 -7.16 -15.69 -2.14
CA ARG A 98 -6.28 -14.72 -1.48
C ARG A 98 -6.96 -13.38 -1.25
N GLY A 99 -7.78 -12.92 -2.20
CA GLY A 99 -8.56 -11.69 -2.06
C GLY A 99 -9.52 -11.78 -0.86
N LEU A 100 -10.30 -12.84 -0.77
CA LEU A 100 -11.19 -13.07 0.38
C LEU A 100 -10.43 -13.20 1.70
N TRP A 101 -9.28 -13.90 1.68
CA TRP A 101 -8.42 -13.97 2.87
C TRP A 101 -7.97 -12.60 3.36
N LEU A 102 -7.57 -11.69 2.46
CA LEU A 102 -7.17 -10.33 2.83
C LEU A 102 -8.34 -9.54 3.43
N VAL A 103 -9.55 -9.69 2.90
CA VAL A 103 -10.76 -9.08 3.48
C VAL A 103 -11.02 -9.60 4.89
N VAL A 104 -10.96 -10.91 5.10
CA VAL A 104 -11.11 -11.52 6.43
C VAL A 104 -10.01 -11.06 7.38
N LEU A 105 -8.77 -11.01 6.91
CA LEU A 105 -7.62 -10.56 7.70
C LEU A 105 -7.81 -9.11 8.18
N GLU A 106 -8.28 -8.22 7.30
CA GLU A 106 -8.59 -6.82 7.66
C GLU A 106 -9.65 -6.77 8.76
N LEU A 107 -10.77 -7.46 8.55
CA LEU A 107 -11.91 -7.42 9.46
C LEU A 107 -11.64 -8.08 10.83
N VAL A 108 -10.77 -9.07 10.90
CA VAL A 108 -10.56 -9.84 12.14
C VAL A 108 -9.26 -9.43 12.84
N ILE A 109 -8.14 -9.39 12.10
CA ILE A 109 -6.80 -9.26 12.69
C ILE A 109 -6.32 -7.81 12.61
N VAL A 110 -6.27 -7.24 11.41
CA VAL A 110 -5.69 -5.90 11.20
C VAL A 110 -6.47 -4.83 11.96
N ARG A 111 -7.79 -4.93 11.96
CA ARG A 111 -8.68 -4.06 12.72
C ARG A 111 -8.28 -3.95 14.19
N LEU A 112 -7.99 -5.07 14.85
CA LEU A 112 -7.60 -5.08 16.26
C LEU A 112 -6.26 -4.38 16.51
N GLY A 113 -5.37 -4.39 15.53
CA GLY A 113 -4.12 -3.61 15.59
C GLY A 113 -4.38 -2.10 15.56
N TRP A 114 -5.38 -1.65 14.78
CA TRP A 114 -5.77 -0.23 14.70
C TRP A 114 -6.65 0.20 15.87
N ALA A 115 -7.69 -0.55 16.17
CA ALA A 115 -8.65 -0.28 17.21
C ALA A 115 -8.92 -1.59 17.99
N PRO A 116 -8.31 -1.79 19.17
CA PRO A 116 -8.46 -3.02 19.94
C PRO A 116 -9.81 -3.04 20.68
N ASP A 117 -10.89 -2.88 19.95
CA ASP A 117 -12.27 -2.92 20.45
C ASP A 117 -12.94 -4.25 20.05
N PRO A 118 -13.08 -5.22 20.97
CA PRO A 118 -13.67 -6.51 20.67
C PRO A 118 -15.16 -6.43 20.30
N LEU A 119 -15.84 -5.33 20.63
CA LEU A 119 -17.26 -5.12 20.35
C LEU A 119 -17.54 -4.55 18.96
N TYR A 120 -16.50 -4.34 18.12
CA TYR A 120 -16.66 -3.82 16.77
C TYR A 120 -17.42 -2.48 16.65
N ARG A 121 -17.39 -1.64 17.69
CA ARG A 121 -18.02 -0.30 17.66
C ARG A 121 -17.37 0.62 16.62
N PHE A 122 -16.06 0.41 16.37
CA PHE A 122 -15.34 1.08 15.30
C PHE A 122 -14.45 0.10 14.53
N THR A 123 -14.51 0.17 13.19
CA THR A 123 -13.67 -0.61 12.29
C THR A 123 -13.10 0.31 11.21
N LEU A 124 -11.79 0.27 11.01
CA LEU A 124 -11.12 1.01 9.96
C LEU A 124 -10.79 0.05 8.81
N LEU A 125 -11.38 0.30 7.64
CA LEU A 125 -11.16 -0.48 6.41
C LEU A 125 -10.12 0.24 5.56
N GLN A 126 -8.95 -0.39 5.41
CA GLN A 126 -7.79 0.23 4.77
C GLN A 126 -7.31 -0.52 3.52
N VAL A 127 -6.01 -0.36 3.22
CA VAL A 127 -5.38 -0.86 2.00
C VAL A 127 -5.51 -2.37 1.79
N ILE A 128 -5.53 -3.18 2.87
CA ILE A 128 -5.67 -4.64 2.78
C ILE A 128 -7.09 -5.02 2.34
N TRP A 129 -8.11 -4.32 2.86
CA TRP A 129 -9.50 -4.42 2.41
C TRP A 129 -9.60 -4.14 0.89
N ALA A 130 -9.12 -2.97 0.44
CA ALA A 130 -9.18 -2.59 -0.96
C ALA A 130 -8.40 -3.56 -1.86
N THR A 131 -7.21 -4.00 -1.42
CA THR A 131 -6.41 -5.00 -2.15
C THR A 131 -7.15 -6.33 -2.26
N GLY A 132 -7.82 -6.76 -1.19
CA GLY A 132 -8.61 -7.99 -1.18
C GLY A 132 -9.72 -7.97 -2.24
N TRP A 133 -10.55 -6.93 -2.24
CA TRP A 133 -11.62 -6.78 -3.22
C TRP A 133 -11.08 -6.54 -4.64
N ALA A 134 -10.01 -5.77 -4.81
CA ALA A 134 -9.36 -5.61 -6.10
C ALA A 134 -8.86 -6.95 -6.67
N MET A 135 -8.33 -7.86 -5.84
CA MET A 135 -7.94 -9.19 -6.27
C MET A 135 -9.15 -10.07 -6.65
N VAL A 136 -10.26 -9.98 -5.93
CA VAL A 136 -11.51 -10.68 -6.25
C VAL A 136 -12.05 -10.20 -7.61
N LEU A 137 -12.05 -8.88 -7.85
CA LEU A 137 -12.47 -8.31 -9.15
C LEU A 137 -11.52 -8.75 -10.27
N LEU A 138 -10.21 -8.74 -10.05
CA LEU A 138 -9.24 -9.21 -11.03
C LEU A 138 -9.43 -10.71 -11.31
N ALA A 139 -9.84 -11.53 -10.36
CA ALA A 139 -10.13 -12.95 -10.60
C ALA A 139 -11.22 -13.16 -11.66
N ALA A 140 -12.21 -12.27 -11.75
CA ALA A 140 -13.21 -12.29 -12.81
C ALA A 140 -12.66 -11.87 -14.19
N LEU A 141 -11.70 -10.95 -14.21
CA LEU A 141 -11.19 -10.32 -15.44
C LEU A 141 -9.82 -10.86 -15.89
N CYS A 142 -9.14 -11.69 -15.12
CA CYS A 142 -7.76 -12.11 -15.38
C CYS A 142 -7.55 -12.93 -16.67
N ALA A 143 -8.63 -13.36 -17.34
CA ALA A 143 -8.58 -13.98 -18.66
C ALA A 143 -8.49 -12.96 -19.81
N TRP A 144 -8.76 -11.67 -19.54
CA TRP A 144 -8.67 -10.62 -20.55
C TRP A 144 -7.21 -10.32 -20.91
N PRO A 145 -6.95 -9.81 -22.14
CA PRO A 145 -5.61 -9.42 -22.55
C PRO A 145 -5.02 -8.39 -21.57
N PRO A 146 -3.75 -8.54 -21.16
CA PRO A 146 -3.11 -7.62 -20.20
C PRO A 146 -3.15 -6.15 -20.62
N TRP A 147 -3.03 -5.86 -21.93
CA TRP A 147 -3.11 -4.49 -22.44
C TRP A 147 -4.50 -3.87 -22.21
N LEU A 148 -5.58 -4.66 -22.35
CA LEU A 148 -6.95 -4.19 -22.11
C LEU A 148 -7.17 -3.90 -20.63
N LEU A 149 -6.64 -4.76 -19.74
CA LEU A 149 -6.68 -4.53 -18.29
C LEU A 149 -5.87 -3.29 -17.90
N GLY A 150 -4.72 -3.06 -18.54
CA GLY A 150 -3.92 -1.86 -18.38
C GLY A 150 -4.66 -0.59 -18.83
N ALA A 151 -5.31 -0.65 -19.99
CA ALA A 151 -6.13 0.45 -20.49
C ALA A 151 -7.32 0.74 -19.56
N LEU A 152 -8.01 -0.30 -19.09
CA LEU A 152 -9.10 -0.15 -18.11
C LEU A 152 -8.58 0.47 -16.81
N GLY A 153 -7.43 0.02 -16.30
CA GLY A 153 -6.81 0.61 -15.11
C GLY A 153 -6.44 2.07 -15.30
N LEU A 154 -5.89 2.43 -16.46
CA LEU A 154 -5.56 3.83 -16.77
C LEU A 154 -6.83 4.70 -16.85
N LEU A 155 -7.87 4.24 -17.53
CA LEU A 155 -9.14 4.95 -17.64
C LEU A 155 -9.83 5.11 -16.29
N LEU A 156 -9.93 4.05 -15.50
CA LEU A 156 -10.51 4.13 -14.14
C LEU A 156 -9.72 5.09 -13.24
N GLY A 157 -8.39 5.06 -13.26
CA GLY A 157 -7.57 5.95 -12.45
C GLY A 157 -7.62 7.41 -12.92
N ALA A 158 -7.62 7.66 -14.23
CA ALA A 158 -7.64 9.02 -14.78
C ALA A 158 -9.03 9.67 -14.72
N LEU A 159 -10.10 8.89 -14.95
CA LEU A 159 -11.47 9.39 -15.05
C LEU A 159 -12.29 9.16 -13.78
N HIS A 160 -11.67 8.67 -12.71
CA HIS A 160 -12.36 8.40 -11.43
C HIS A 160 -13.19 9.59 -10.92
N PRO A 161 -12.71 10.86 -10.93
CA PRO A 161 -13.53 11.99 -10.49
C PRO A 161 -14.80 12.17 -11.31
N LEU A 162 -14.72 12.00 -12.64
CA LEU A 162 -15.88 12.07 -13.53
C LEU A 162 -16.84 10.90 -13.32
N LEU A 163 -16.29 9.71 -13.12
CA LEU A 163 -17.07 8.52 -12.81
C LEU A 163 -17.82 8.68 -11.48
N HIS A 164 -17.16 9.21 -10.46
CA HIS A 164 -17.77 9.51 -9.16
C HIS A 164 -18.92 10.55 -9.35
N GLN A 165 -18.65 11.66 -10.03
CA GLN A 165 -19.66 12.69 -10.28
C GLN A 165 -20.89 12.14 -11.02
N ALA A 166 -20.69 11.23 -11.98
CA ALA A 166 -21.78 10.63 -12.77
C ALA A 166 -22.59 9.59 -11.98
N LEU A 167 -21.94 8.80 -11.13
CA LEU A 167 -22.56 7.66 -10.46
C LEU A 167 -23.07 7.98 -9.05
N ALA A 168 -22.48 8.93 -8.34
CA ALA A 168 -22.89 9.28 -6.98
C ALA A 168 -24.39 9.63 -6.87
N PRO A 169 -25.02 10.35 -7.82
CA PRO A 169 -26.46 10.67 -7.73
C PRO A 169 -27.39 9.46 -7.91
N VAL A 170 -26.90 8.36 -8.50
CA VAL A 170 -27.74 7.19 -8.85
C VAL A 170 -27.46 5.96 -7.99
N LEU A 171 -26.30 5.91 -7.33
CA LEU A 171 -25.95 4.81 -6.45
C LEU A 171 -26.50 5.01 -5.04
N PRO A 172 -26.90 3.93 -4.35
CA PRO A 172 -27.11 3.99 -2.90
C PRO A 172 -25.83 4.44 -2.19
N SER A 173 -25.94 5.29 -1.16
CA SER A 173 -24.80 5.90 -0.47
C SER A 173 -23.75 4.89 0.06
N TRP A 174 -24.21 3.75 0.56
CA TRP A 174 -23.30 2.69 1.02
C TRP A 174 -22.45 2.09 -0.14
N LEU A 175 -23.04 1.95 -1.33
CA LEU A 175 -22.34 1.40 -2.50
C LEU A 175 -21.40 2.43 -3.11
N GLU A 176 -21.82 3.70 -3.19
CA GLU A 176 -20.99 4.84 -3.58
C GLU A 176 -19.74 4.90 -2.68
N THR A 177 -19.91 4.84 -1.36
CA THR A 177 -18.80 4.83 -0.40
C THR A 177 -17.87 3.64 -0.61
N ILE A 178 -18.39 2.42 -0.82
CA ILE A 178 -17.53 1.25 -1.04
C ILE A 178 -16.73 1.34 -2.34
N LEU A 179 -17.37 1.79 -3.41
CA LEU A 179 -16.78 1.71 -4.75
C LEU A 179 -15.98 2.95 -5.14
N LEU A 180 -16.44 4.14 -4.79
CA LEU A 180 -15.99 5.39 -5.40
C LEU A 180 -15.37 6.38 -4.42
N ASN A 181 -15.81 6.40 -3.15
CA ASN A 181 -15.42 7.44 -2.22
C ASN A 181 -14.98 6.88 -0.88
N GLU A 182 -14.38 7.72 -0.05
CA GLU A 182 -14.19 7.41 1.37
C GLU A 182 -15.44 7.78 2.17
N GLY A 183 -15.65 7.16 3.31
CA GLY A 183 -16.81 7.51 4.10
C GLY A 183 -16.97 6.69 5.37
N MET A 184 -18.09 6.94 6.05
CA MET A 184 -18.50 6.20 7.23
C MET A 184 -19.73 5.37 6.88
N LEU A 185 -19.67 4.08 7.14
CA LEU A 185 -20.80 3.15 7.03
C LEU A 185 -21.22 2.74 8.43
N GLU A 186 -22.52 2.56 8.63
CA GLU A 186 -23.08 2.01 9.86
C GLU A 186 -23.96 0.81 9.51
N PRO A 187 -23.34 -0.37 9.25
CA PRO A 187 -24.08 -1.57 8.83
C PRO A 187 -25.03 -2.09 9.90
N PHE A 188 -24.74 -1.80 11.18
CA PHE A 188 -25.58 -2.11 12.32
C PHE A 188 -25.56 -0.93 13.30
N PRO A 189 -26.62 -0.67 14.06
CA PRO A 189 -26.67 0.40 15.05
C PRO A 189 -25.49 0.35 16.02
N GLY A 190 -24.77 1.46 16.17
CA GLY A 190 -23.60 1.58 17.04
C GLY A 190 -22.29 0.96 16.49
N HIS A 191 -22.27 0.45 15.26
CA HIS A 191 -21.11 -0.15 14.63
C HIS A 191 -20.65 0.69 13.43
N LYS A 192 -19.66 1.54 13.62
CA LYS A 192 -19.15 2.48 12.61
C LYS A 192 -17.96 1.89 11.85
N PHE A 193 -18.08 1.81 10.54
CA PHE A 193 -17.04 1.34 9.64
C PHE A 193 -16.52 2.53 8.83
N ARG A 194 -15.32 3.00 9.17
CA ARG A 194 -14.62 4.04 8.39
C ARG A 194 -13.92 3.39 7.21
N LEU A 195 -14.44 3.63 6.02
CA LEU A 195 -13.83 3.19 4.78
C LEU A 195 -12.90 4.28 4.25
N ALA A 196 -11.59 4.03 4.31
CA ALA A 196 -10.59 4.98 3.84
C ALA A 196 -10.12 4.66 2.41
N TYR A 197 -10.37 3.46 1.91
CA TYR A 197 -9.90 2.99 0.60
C TYR A 197 -11.06 2.48 -0.23
N ALA A 198 -11.63 3.34 -1.08
CA ALA A 198 -12.65 2.95 -2.06
C ALA A 198 -12.11 1.93 -3.08
N VAL A 199 -12.93 0.96 -3.47
CA VAL A 199 -12.43 -0.20 -4.21
C VAL A 199 -11.98 0.13 -5.63
N LEU A 200 -12.76 0.91 -6.41
CA LEU A 200 -12.51 1.09 -7.84
C LEU A 200 -11.21 1.87 -8.16
N PRO A 201 -10.90 3.01 -7.51
CA PRO A 201 -9.66 3.73 -7.83
C PRO A 201 -8.41 2.93 -7.44
N TRP A 202 -8.48 2.12 -6.39
CA TRP A 202 -7.38 1.25 -6.01
C TRP A 202 -7.31 -0.02 -6.86
N PHE A 203 -8.44 -0.53 -7.33
CA PHE A 203 -8.48 -1.58 -8.35
C PHE A 203 -7.80 -1.15 -9.66
N ALA A 204 -7.97 0.11 -10.07
CA ALA A 204 -7.25 0.67 -11.21
C ALA A 204 -5.73 0.48 -11.10
N VAL A 205 -5.15 0.75 -9.93
CA VAL A 205 -3.72 0.59 -9.68
C VAL A 205 -3.28 -0.88 -9.76
N LEU A 206 -4.10 -1.80 -9.25
CA LEU A 206 -3.82 -3.24 -9.32
C LEU A 206 -3.87 -3.75 -10.76
N LEU A 207 -4.81 -3.26 -11.59
CA LEU A 207 -4.90 -3.57 -13.02
C LEU A 207 -3.66 -3.09 -13.78
N LEU A 208 -3.19 -1.86 -13.51
CA LEU A 208 -1.94 -1.33 -14.08
C LEU A 208 -0.76 -2.24 -13.73
N GLY A 209 -0.66 -2.63 -12.46
CA GLY A 209 0.37 -3.57 -12.01
C GLY A 209 0.31 -4.91 -12.72
N PHE A 210 -0.89 -5.46 -12.94
CA PHE A 210 -1.07 -6.71 -13.66
C PHE A 210 -0.62 -6.61 -15.13
N ALA A 211 -0.98 -5.52 -15.81
CA ALA A 211 -0.54 -5.26 -17.19
C ALA A 211 0.99 -5.12 -17.29
N LEU A 212 1.64 -4.48 -16.32
CA LEU A 212 3.10 -4.35 -16.28
C LEU A 212 3.82 -5.70 -16.15
N GLY A 213 3.15 -6.76 -15.70
CA GLY A 213 3.73 -8.10 -15.62
C GLY A 213 4.20 -8.62 -16.96
N GLU A 214 3.51 -8.29 -18.04
CA GLU A 214 3.92 -8.65 -19.40
C GLU A 214 5.21 -7.90 -19.83
N LEU A 215 5.29 -6.60 -19.55
CA LEU A 215 6.48 -5.80 -19.81
C LEU A 215 7.67 -6.29 -18.97
N TRP A 216 7.43 -6.59 -17.69
CA TRP A 216 8.48 -7.09 -16.80
C TRP A 216 9.15 -8.37 -17.32
N ARG A 217 8.36 -9.26 -17.91
CA ARG A 217 8.84 -10.52 -18.48
C ARG A 217 9.74 -10.37 -19.72
N ARG A 218 9.62 -9.25 -20.42
CA ARG A 218 10.48 -8.95 -21.58
C ARG A 218 11.93 -8.61 -21.19
N GLY A 219 12.26 -8.58 -19.91
CA GLY A 219 13.61 -8.24 -19.42
C GLY A 219 13.95 -6.77 -19.65
N GLU A 220 15.17 -6.49 -20.08
CA GLU A 220 15.66 -5.11 -20.27
C GLU A 220 14.81 -4.23 -21.21
N PRO A 221 14.35 -4.71 -22.39
CA PRO A 221 13.44 -3.90 -23.22
C PRO A 221 12.15 -3.50 -22.49
N GLY A 222 11.55 -4.42 -21.74
CA GLY A 222 10.35 -4.14 -20.96
C GLY A 222 10.61 -3.18 -19.81
N ARG A 223 11.75 -3.30 -19.11
CA ARG A 223 12.15 -2.36 -18.05
C ARG A 223 12.33 -0.94 -18.58
N ARG A 224 12.92 -0.76 -19.76
CA ARG A 224 13.01 0.55 -20.42
C ARG A 224 11.62 1.12 -20.70
N GLN A 225 10.65 0.31 -21.14
CA GLN A 225 9.26 0.73 -21.34
C GLN A 225 8.61 1.12 -20.02
N ILE A 226 8.84 0.38 -18.94
CA ILE A 226 8.36 0.71 -17.58
C ILE A 226 8.96 2.04 -17.10
N ALA A 227 10.27 2.27 -17.33
CA ALA A 227 10.92 3.54 -17.00
C ALA A 227 10.30 4.70 -17.78
N LEU A 228 10.09 4.53 -19.09
CA LEU A 228 9.44 5.55 -19.93
C LEU A 228 8.02 5.87 -19.44
N LEU A 229 7.20 4.86 -19.13
CA LEU A 229 5.87 5.06 -18.55
C LEU A 229 5.96 5.83 -17.23
N GLY A 230 6.95 5.52 -16.38
CA GLY A 230 7.18 6.24 -15.14
C GLY A 230 7.53 7.71 -15.36
N ILE A 231 8.41 8.01 -16.34
CA ILE A 231 8.76 9.38 -16.73
C ILE A 231 7.52 10.12 -17.25
N LEU A 232 6.76 9.49 -18.15
CA LEU A 232 5.54 10.09 -18.72
C LEU A 232 4.49 10.40 -17.64
N LEU A 233 4.29 9.51 -16.66
CA LEU A 233 3.39 9.77 -15.53
C LEU A 233 3.90 10.91 -14.65
N THR A 234 5.20 10.99 -14.40
CA THR A 234 5.80 12.09 -13.63
C THR A 234 5.62 13.43 -14.35
N LEU A 235 5.81 13.46 -15.66
CA LEU A 235 5.56 14.66 -16.47
C LEU A 235 4.06 15.00 -16.52
N ALA A 236 3.19 14.01 -16.63
CA ALA A 236 1.75 14.21 -16.55
C ALA A 236 1.33 14.79 -15.20
N PHE A 237 1.92 14.33 -14.08
CA PHE A 237 1.70 14.94 -12.77
C PHE A 237 2.04 16.43 -12.78
N VAL A 238 3.24 16.80 -13.25
CA VAL A 238 3.65 18.20 -13.33
C VAL A 238 2.66 19.02 -14.16
N LEU A 239 2.28 18.49 -15.33
CA LEU A 239 1.35 19.15 -16.25
C LEU A 239 -0.02 19.38 -15.63
N VAL A 240 -0.65 18.33 -15.05
CA VAL A 240 -2.00 18.46 -14.48
C VAL A 240 -2.01 19.39 -13.26
N ARG A 241 -0.92 19.40 -12.45
CA ARG A 241 -0.80 20.35 -11.32
C ARG A 241 -0.66 21.80 -11.78
N VAL A 242 0.14 22.06 -12.82
CA VAL A 242 0.29 23.41 -13.39
C VAL A 242 -1.02 23.89 -14.03
N LEU A 243 -1.76 22.99 -14.68
CA LEU A 243 -3.06 23.31 -15.29
C LEU A 243 -4.20 23.41 -14.26
N GLY A 244 -3.98 23.07 -12.99
CA GLY A 244 -5.01 23.10 -11.95
C GLY A 244 -6.11 22.05 -12.13
N VAL A 245 -5.81 20.94 -12.80
CA VAL A 245 -6.77 19.85 -13.07
C VAL A 245 -6.30 18.52 -12.44
N GLY A 246 -7.20 17.55 -12.36
CA GLY A 246 -6.84 16.18 -11.93
C GLY A 246 -6.65 16.01 -10.41
N ASP A 247 -7.01 17.02 -9.61
CA ASP A 247 -7.02 16.98 -8.15
C ASP A 247 -8.11 17.91 -7.61
N PRO A 248 -8.88 17.53 -6.56
CA PRO A 248 -9.88 18.41 -5.96
C PRO A 248 -9.26 19.64 -5.28
N GLU A 249 -7.99 19.55 -4.82
CA GLU A 249 -7.25 20.67 -4.27
C GLU A 249 -6.22 21.19 -5.31
N PRO A 250 -6.53 22.24 -6.08
CA PRO A 250 -5.64 22.76 -7.10
C PRO A 250 -4.36 23.34 -6.48
N PHE A 251 -3.29 23.37 -7.27
CA PHE A 251 -2.08 24.09 -6.89
C PHE A 251 -2.35 25.58 -6.78
N VAL A 252 -1.95 26.18 -5.66
CA VAL A 252 -2.04 27.61 -5.41
C VAL A 252 -0.69 28.15 -4.93
N LEU A 253 -0.24 29.25 -5.54
CA LEU A 253 0.95 29.96 -5.05
C LEU A 253 0.70 30.50 -3.64
N GLN A 254 1.65 30.22 -2.75
CA GLN A 254 1.60 30.58 -1.34
C GLN A 254 2.54 31.75 -1.03
N ALA A 255 2.45 32.31 0.19
CA ALA A 255 3.27 33.43 0.63
C ALA A 255 4.79 33.16 0.61
N THR A 256 5.22 31.89 0.60
CA THR A 256 6.63 31.53 0.51
C THR A 256 6.86 30.45 -0.54
N PRO A 257 8.07 30.42 -1.17
CA PRO A 257 8.41 29.35 -2.13
C PRO A 257 8.27 27.96 -1.54
N VAL A 258 8.64 27.76 -0.27
CA VAL A 258 8.50 26.47 0.42
C VAL A 258 7.04 26.08 0.52
N LYS A 259 6.15 26.95 0.99
CA LYS A 259 4.71 26.66 1.06
C LYS A 259 4.10 26.43 -0.33
N SER A 260 4.57 27.14 -1.36
CA SER A 260 4.17 26.90 -2.75
C SER A 260 4.58 25.50 -3.23
N LEU A 261 5.79 25.05 -2.90
CA LEU A 261 6.23 23.68 -3.17
C LEU A 261 5.35 22.64 -2.44
N LEU A 262 5.04 22.89 -1.16
CA LEU A 262 4.14 22.01 -0.42
C LEU A 262 2.75 21.95 -1.07
N SER A 263 2.18 23.11 -1.47
CA SER A 263 0.91 23.16 -2.21
C SER A 263 0.96 22.38 -3.52
N PHE A 264 2.06 22.49 -4.27
CA PHE A 264 2.24 21.76 -5.52
C PHE A 264 2.25 20.24 -5.30
N LEU A 265 2.87 19.76 -4.23
CA LEU A 265 2.98 18.34 -3.89
C LEU A 265 1.79 17.80 -3.09
N ASN A 266 0.90 18.66 -2.61
CA ASN A 266 -0.28 18.27 -1.86
C ASN A 266 -1.37 17.76 -2.80
N CYS A 267 -1.55 16.44 -2.86
CA CYS A 267 -2.57 15.79 -3.69
C CYS A 267 -3.44 14.89 -2.83
N ASP A 268 -4.71 14.81 -3.20
CA ASP A 268 -5.70 14.03 -2.47
C ASP A 268 -5.50 12.53 -2.67
N LYS A 269 -5.45 11.82 -1.54
CA LYS A 269 -5.28 10.37 -1.46
C LYS A 269 -6.61 9.63 -1.28
N TYR A 270 -7.64 10.30 -0.80
CA TYR A 270 -8.87 9.65 -0.34
C TYR A 270 -10.14 10.31 -0.91
N PRO A 271 -10.63 9.82 -2.06
CA PRO A 271 -10.07 8.82 -2.96
C PRO A 271 -8.85 9.34 -3.74
N PRO A 272 -7.94 8.44 -4.21
CA PRO A 272 -6.72 8.90 -4.86
C PRO A 272 -7.04 9.63 -6.16
N SER A 273 -6.64 10.89 -6.23
CA SER A 273 -6.81 11.72 -7.41
C SER A 273 -5.90 11.26 -8.57
N PRO A 274 -6.22 11.59 -9.83
CA PRO A 274 -5.31 11.36 -10.96
C PRO A 274 -3.92 11.97 -10.75
N ALA A 275 -3.84 13.17 -10.18
CA ALA A 275 -2.58 13.83 -9.84
C ALA A 275 -1.80 13.03 -8.77
N TYR A 276 -2.48 12.56 -7.72
CA TYR A 276 -1.86 11.71 -6.69
C TYR A 276 -1.32 10.40 -7.27
N LEU A 277 -2.08 9.73 -8.14
CA LEU A 277 -1.63 8.49 -8.78
C LEU A 277 -0.42 8.74 -9.69
N ALA A 278 -0.44 9.81 -10.47
CA ALA A 278 0.68 10.17 -11.35
C ALA A 278 1.94 10.54 -10.54
N MET A 279 1.78 11.33 -9.44
CA MET A 279 2.86 11.73 -8.53
C MET A 279 3.55 10.53 -7.89
N THR A 280 2.79 9.50 -7.53
CA THR A 280 3.31 8.37 -6.76
C THR A 280 3.77 7.22 -7.64
N LEU A 281 2.98 6.85 -8.67
CA LEU A 281 3.31 5.73 -9.56
C LEU A 281 4.44 6.07 -10.53
N GLY A 282 4.52 7.32 -11.00
CA GLY A 282 5.56 7.76 -11.92
C GLY A 282 6.97 7.46 -11.39
N PRO A 283 7.40 8.10 -10.29
CA PRO A 283 8.71 7.82 -9.70
C PRO A 283 8.88 6.37 -9.24
N ALA A 284 7.82 5.71 -8.74
CA ALA A 284 7.90 4.31 -8.32
C ALA A 284 8.24 3.37 -9.48
N LEU A 285 7.69 3.60 -10.68
CA LEU A 285 8.00 2.84 -11.89
C LEU A 285 9.44 3.08 -12.36
N VAL A 286 9.91 4.34 -12.32
CA VAL A 286 11.30 4.67 -12.65
C VAL A 286 12.24 3.94 -11.71
N VAL A 287 12.00 4.00 -10.40
CA VAL A 287 12.80 3.28 -9.40
C VAL A 287 12.75 1.77 -9.67
N LEU A 288 11.57 1.18 -9.85
CA LEU A 288 11.43 -0.26 -10.14
C LEU A 288 12.24 -0.70 -11.35
N ALA A 289 12.21 0.10 -12.41
CA ALA A 289 12.92 -0.19 -13.64
C ALA A 289 14.45 -0.16 -13.51
N HIS A 290 14.99 0.63 -12.58
CA HIS A 290 16.45 0.77 -12.39
C HIS A 290 17.01 -0.04 -11.22
N LEU A 291 16.15 -0.66 -10.38
CA LEU A 291 16.63 -1.49 -9.29
C LEU A 291 17.42 -2.70 -9.81
N PRO A 292 18.52 -3.08 -9.14
CA PRO A 292 19.40 -4.14 -9.59
C PRO A 292 18.73 -5.52 -9.58
N HIS A 293 19.13 -6.40 -10.47
CA HIS A 293 18.68 -7.79 -10.51
C HIS A 293 19.13 -8.60 -9.28
N ALA A 294 20.31 -8.28 -8.73
CA ALA A 294 20.85 -8.83 -7.50
C ALA A 294 20.97 -7.73 -6.44
N ALA A 295 20.37 -7.96 -5.28
CA ALA A 295 20.40 -6.98 -4.20
C ALA A 295 21.80 -6.88 -3.59
N PRO A 296 22.34 -5.66 -3.35
CA PRO A 296 23.58 -5.49 -2.61
C PRO A 296 23.39 -5.94 -1.15
N ARG A 297 24.47 -6.36 -0.50
CA ARG A 297 24.44 -6.92 0.87
C ARG A 297 23.80 -5.97 1.89
N TRP A 298 24.02 -4.67 1.77
CA TRP A 298 23.44 -3.66 2.68
C TRP A 298 21.91 -3.57 2.56
N ALA A 299 21.33 -3.97 1.44
CA ALA A 299 19.89 -3.94 1.20
C ALA A 299 19.17 -5.24 1.67
N GLU A 300 19.90 -6.18 2.29
CA GLU A 300 19.33 -7.44 2.80
C GLU A 300 18.13 -7.22 3.76
N PRO A 301 18.13 -6.24 4.68
CA PRO A 301 16.95 -5.97 5.52
C PRO A 301 15.70 -5.63 4.70
N LEU A 302 15.82 -4.74 3.71
CA LEU A 302 14.71 -4.39 2.82
C LEU A 302 14.23 -5.60 2.01
N LEU A 303 15.17 -6.37 1.46
CA LEU A 303 14.85 -7.60 0.74
C LEU A 303 14.07 -8.59 1.63
N THR A 304 14.46 -8.70 2.88
CA THR A 304 13.79 -9.57 3.87
C THR A 304 12.35 -9.09 4.10
N PHE A 305 12.14 -7.81 4.37
CA PHE A 305 10.79 -7.23 4.56
C PHE A 305 9.90 -7.46 3.33
N GLY A 306 10.44 -7.21 2.13
CA GLY A 306 9.70 -7.42 0.88
C GLY A 306 9.34 -8.87 0.56
N ARG A 307 10.05 -9.85 1.14
CA ARG A 307 9.75 -11.28 1.00
C ARG A 307 8.59 -11.75 1.88
N VAL A 308 8.31 -11.05 2.96
CA VAL A 308 7.28 -11.43 3.94
C VAL A 308 6.32 -10.26 4.25
N PRO A 309 5.77 -9.59 3.22
CA PRO A 309 5.09 -8.31 3.40
C PRO A 309 3.88 -8.39 4.31
N LEU A 310 3.06 -9.44 4.21
CA LEU A 310 1.84 -9.54 5.01
C LEU A 310 2.15 -9.86 6.48
N PHE A 311 3.11 -10.74 6.74
CA PHE A 311 3.61 -10.99 8.09
C PHE A 311 4.15 -9.71 8.72
N PHE A 312 5.02 -9.00 8.00
CA PHE A 312 5.58 -7.73 8.44
C PHE A 312 4.48 -6.70 8.70
N TYR A 313 3.48 -6.60 7.79
CA TYR A 313 2.35 -5.68 7.94
C TYR A 313 1.56 -5.93 9.23
N VAL A 314 1.21 -7.17 9.52
CA VAL A 314 0.46 -7.49 10.73
C VAL A 314 1.30 -7.22 11.97
N VAL A 315 2.52 -7.74 12.02
CA VAL A 315 3.34 -7.67 13.23
C VAL A 315 3.72 -6.24 13.60
N HIS A 316 4.05 -5.37 12.60
CA HIS A 316 4.41 -3.98 12.93
C HIS A 316 3.24 -3.18 13.53
N LEU A 317 2.00 -3.41 13.06
CA LEU A 317 0.82 -2.73 13.62
C LEU A 317 0.64 -3.07 15.10
N TYR A 318 0.72 -4.34 15.43
CA TYR A 318 0.62 -4.78 16.82
C TYR A 318 1.78 -4.27 17.66
N LEU A 319 3.01 -4.30 17.13
CA LEU A 319 4.18 -3.77 17.84
C LEU A 319 4.02 -2.27 18.13
N LEU A 320 3.61 -1.47 17.14
CA LEU A 320 3.35 -0.04 17.33
C LEU A 320 2.21 0.21 18.31
N ARG A 321 1.15 -0.58 18.27
CA ARG A 321 0.05 -0.51 19.23
C ARG A 321 0.54 -0.79 20.66
N TRP A 322 1.31 -1.85 20.87
CA TRP A 322 1.88 -2.18 22.17
C TRP A 322 2.83 -1.11 22.70
N VAL A 323 3.56 -0.41 21.82
CA VAL A 323 4.40 0.73 22.20
C VAL A 323 3.56 1.96 22.52
N SER A 324 2.50 2.23 21.74
CA SER A 324 1.67 3.44 21.92
C SER A 324 0.86 3.43 23.21
N ILE A 325 0.37 2.28 23.68
CA ILE A 325 -0.44 2.17 24.90
C ILE A 325 0.29 2.69 26.15
N PRO A 326 1.48 2.19 26.53
CA PRO A 326 2.19 2.71 27.71
C PRO A 326 2.61 4.18 27.56
N LEU A 327 2.94 4.63 26.33
CA LEU A 327 3.26 6.03 26.08
C LEU A 327 2.03 6.94 26.25
N ALA A 328 0.85 6.49 25.79
CA ALA A 328 -0.40 7.21 26.00
C ALA A 328 -0.78 7.22 27.49
N PHE A 329 -0.59 6.10 28.19
CA PHE A 329 -0.84 6.02 29.62
C PHE A 329 0.10 6.96 30.42
N ALA A 330 1.37 7.04 30.07
CA ALA A 330 2.32 7.98 30.68
C ALA A 330 1.92 9.44 30.45
N ARG A 331 1.24 9.76 29.35
CA ARG A 331 0.78 11.11 29.00
C ARG A 331 -0.56 11.48 29.62
N TRP A 332 -1.53 10.56 29.60
CA TRP A 332 -2.95 10.81 29.88
C TRP A 332 -3.48 10.02 31.09
N GLY A 333 -2.65 9.17 31.69
CA GLY A 333 -3.07 8.28 32.79
C GLY A 333 -4.24 7.38 32.38
N MET A 334 -5.19 7.17 33.29
CA MET A 334 -6.38 6.33 33.06
C MET A 334 -7.25 6.79 31.90
N ALA A 335 -7.21 8.08 31.54
CA ALA A 335 -7.97 8.59 30.39
C ALA A 335 -7.51 7.94 29.06
N ALA A 336 -6.26 7.47 28.97
CA ALA A 336 -5.77 6.73 27.80
C ALA A 336 -6.48 5.38 27.60
N MET A 337 -7.07 4.82 28.64
CA MET A 337 -7.82 3.55 28.58
C MET A 337 -9.29 3.74 28.22
N ALA A 338 -9.78 4.99 28.22
CA ALA A 338 -11.14 5.28 27.77
C ALA A 338 -11.21 5.10 26.26
N PHE A 339 -12.12 4.25 25.78
CA PHE A 339 -12.46 4.19 24.37
C PHE A 339 -13.40 5.38 24.06
N PRO A 340 -12.90 6.42 23.38
CA PRO A 340 -13.78 7.51 22.97
C PRO A 340 -14.83 6.99 22.01
N PRO A 341 -16.04 7.61 21.99
CA PRO A 341 -17.16 7.21 21.10
C PRO A 341 -16.80 7.24 19.61
N HIS A 342 -15.66 7.83 19.26
CA HIS A 342 -15.20 8.02 17.88
C HIS A 342 -14.06 7.08 17.46
N GLY A 343 -13.77 6.04 18.24
CA GLY A 343 -12.85 4.94 17.83
C GLY A 343 -11.36 5.26 17.81
N HIS A 344 -10.94 6.49 18.15
CA HIS A 344 -9.53 6.83 18.29
C HIS A 344 -9.10 6.61 19.73
N ALA A 345 -8.28 5.59 19.97
CA ALA A 345 -7.50 5.56 21.21
C ALA A 345 -6.69 6.86 21.29
N LEU A 346 -6.65 7.50 22.47
CA LEU A 346 -5.82 8.67 22.68
C LEU A 346 -4.39 8.34 22.23
N SER A 347 -3.90 9.09 21.25
CA SER A 347 -2.50 8.98 20.88
C SER A 347 -1.65 9.68 21.92
N PRO A 348 -0.40 9.25 22.13
CA PRO A 348 0.49 9.86 23.10
C PRO A 348 0.81 11.34 22.85
N GLU A 349 0.59 11.83 21.63
CA GLU A 349 0.93 13.20 21.18
C GLU A 349 2.39 13.59 21.47
N TRP A 350 3.28 12.63 21.26
CA TRP A 350 4.72 12.87 21.40
C TRP A 350 5.27 13.62 20.18
N PRO A 351 6.34 14.41 20.35
CA PRO A 351 6.94 15.15 19.26
C PRO A 351 7.49 14.26 18.16
N LEU A 352 7.62 14.79 16.95
CA LEU A 352 7.95 14.05 15.72
C LEU A 352 9.29 13.27 15.82
N TRP A 353 10.27 13.75 16.61
CA TRP A 353 11.51 12.99 16.83
C TRP A 353 11.26 11.62 17.47
N ALA A 354 10.27 11.53 18.37
CA ALA A 354 9.90 10.25 18.98
C ALA A 354 9.30 9.29 17.95
N THR A 355 8.54 9.79 16.99
CA THR A 355 8.07 9.00 15.83
C THR A 355 9.25 8.39 15.07
N TYR A 356 10.28 9.17 14.74
CA TYR A 356 11.46 8.66 14.03
C TYR A 356 12.22 7.61 14.86
N LEU A 357 12.37 7.84 16.15
CA LEU A 357 13.01 6.87 17.05
C LEU A 357 12.23 5.54 17.09
N VAL A 358 10.92 5.60 17.31
CA VAL A 358 10.05 4.41 17.32
C VAL A 358 10.03 3.72 15.96
N TRP A 359 10.02 4.46 14.87
CA TRP A 359 10.15 3.92 13.52
C TRP A 359 11.40 3.07 13.36
N LEU A 360 12.59 3.63 13.65
CA LEU A 360 13.86 2.94 13.51
C LEU A 360 13.97 1.73 14.43
N LEU A 361 13.53 1.86 15.69
CA LEU A 361 13.50 0.75 16.65
C LEU A 361 12.56 -0.37 16.18
N THR A 362 11.39 -0.01 15.63
CA THR A 362 10.44 -0.99 15.09
C THR A 362 11.06 -1.78 13.92
N LEU A 363 11.74 -1.10 12.99
CA LEU A 363 12.42 -1.78 11.89
C LEU A 363 13.53 -2.72 12.38
N ALA A 364 14.33 -2.28 13.38
CA ALA A 364 15.38 -3.10 13.96
C ALA A 364 14.82 -4.36 14.67
N VAL A 365 13.76 -4.20 15.46
CA VAL A 365 13.09 -5.31 16.15
C VAL A 365 12.48 -6.30 15.16
N LEU A 366 11.84 -5.80 14.11
CA LEU A 366 11.15 -6.64 13.12
C LEU A 366 12.10 -7.43 12.21
N LEU A 367 13.36 -7.06 12.13
CA LEU A 367 14.30 -7.73 11.22
C LEU A 367 14.50 -9.22 11.57
N ARG A 368 14.65 -9.55 12.85
CA ARG A 368 14.84 -10.94 13.32
C ARG A 368 13.61 -11.83 13.02
N PRO A 369 12.38 -11.47 13.44
CA PRO A 369 11.19 -12.28 13.14
C PRO A 369 10.90 -12.35 11.64
N SER A 370 11.18 -11.30 10.87
CA SER A 370 11.02 -11.32 9.42
C SER A 370 12.00 -12.29 8.74
N ARG A 371 13.27 -12.34 9.17
CA ARG A 371 14.25 -13.33 8.70
C ARG A 371 13.82 -14.76 9.05
N TRP A 372 13.34 -14.97 10.27
CA TRP A 372 12.84 -16.27 10.68
C TRP A 372 11.67 -16.73 9.83
N TRP A 373 10.66 -15.85 9.61
CA TRP A 373 9.51 -16.18 8.78
C TRP A 373 9.88 -16.38 7.31
N ALA A 374 10.78 -15.58 6.77
CA ALA A 374 11.28 -15.75 5.39
C ALA A 374 11.94 -17.13 5.19
N ARG A 375 12.75 -17.59 6.15
CA ARG A 375 13.36 -18.93 6.13
C ARG A 375 12.31 -20.03 6.19
N LYS A 376 11.33 -19.92 7.10
CA LYS A 376 10.20 -20.85 7.21
C LYS A 376 9.42 -20.96 5.89
N LYS A 377 9.07 -19.80 5.32
CA LYS A 377 8.34 -19.72 4.05
C LYS A 377 9.13 -20.33 2.88
N ALA A 378 10.44 -20.16 2.84
CA ALA A 378 11.30 -20.77 1.83
C ALA A 378 11.38 -22.30 1.96
N ALA A 379 11.24 -22.86 3.17
CA ALA A 379 11.23 -24.29 3.41
C ALA A 379 9.96 -25.00 2.88
N GLY A 380 8.90 -24.26 2.59
CA GLY A 380 7.74 -24.74 1.80
C GLY A 380 6.89 -25.88 2.40
N ARG A 381 6.91 -26.08 3.72
CA ARG A 381 6.28 -27.25 4.37
C ARG A 381 4.76 -27.19 4.52
N GLN A 382 4.15 -25.97 4.51
CA GLN A 382 2.73 -25.79 4.75
C GLN A 382 2.13 -24.91 3.66
N TRP A 383 0.99 -25.28 3.10
CA TRP A 383 0.31 -24.55 2.02
C TRP A 383 -0.13 -23.14 2.45
N TRP A 384 -0.59 -22.99 3.69
CA TRP A 384 -1.08 -21.70 4.24
C TRP A 384 0.02 -20.67 4.48
N TRP A 385 1.30 -21.07 4.51
CA TRP A 385 2.40 -20.10 4.60
C TRP A 385 2.48 -19.16 3.41
N SER A 386 1.88 -19.55 2.29
CA SER A 386 1.76 -18.66 1.13
C SER A 386 0.79 -17.49 1.35
N TYR A 387 -0.09 -17.59 2.34
CA TYR A 387 -1.10 -16.60 2.65
C TYR A 387 -0.63 -15.54 3.67
N LEU A 388 0.55 -15.72 4.31
CA LEU A 388 1.17 -14.77 5.26
C LEU A 388 2.47 -14.14 4.75
#